data_b53696ae7e8eeb39447df61ea42e667f
#
_entry.id   b53696ae7e8eeb39447df61ea42e667f
#
_cell.length_a   1.000
_cell.length_b   1.000
_cell.length_c   1.000
_cell.angle_alpha   90.00
_cell.angle_beta   90.00
_cell.angle_gamma   90.00
#
_symmetry.space_group_name_H-M   'P 1'
#
loop_
_entity.id
_entity.type
_entity.pdbx_description
1 polymer ?
#
loop_
_entity_poly.entity_id
_entity_poly.type
_entity_poly.pdbx_seq_one_letter_code
_entity_poly.pdbx_strand_id
1 'polypeptide(L)'
;MKVAIVGASGAVGRELLKVLEQRNFPADELLLFGSERSAGRVYPFRGKQIGVRLLAHNDDFKGVDVAFVSAGAGTSKEFAETITKHGALMIDNSSAFRMDEDVPLVVPEVNPEDALNAPRRIIANPNCTTIQMVVALNALEKLSHIRRVHVATYQSASGAGAQGMAELEEQHAALAKGGEPRVEKFAYQLAYNLIPHIDVFTDNDYTKEEMKMYHETRKIMHSDIAVSATCVRVPVMRAHSESIWVETERPISPEEARDAFASVSYTHLRA
;
A
#
# COMPACT_ATOMS: atom_id res chain seq x y z
N MET A 1 19.97 -13.65 3.72
CA MET A 1 18.92 -13.21 4.67
C MET A 1 17.80 -14.26 4.74
N LYS A 2 17.22 -14.44 5.91
CA LYS A 2 15.98 -15.22 6.10
C LYS A 2 14.78 -14.27 6.09
N VAL A 3 13.87 -14.47 5.14
CA VAL A 3 12.74 -13.57 4.87
C VAL A 3 11.44 -14.29 5.15
N ALA A 4 10.46 -13.59 5.71
CA ALA A 4 9.10 -14.09 5.89
C ALA A 4 8.10 -13.22 5.10
N ILE A 5 7.06 -13.84 4.57
CA ILE A 5 5.89 -13.14 4.01
C ILE A 5 4.64 -13.63 4.75
N VAL A 6 3.98 -12.73 5.46
CA VAL A 6 2.71 -12.97 6.13
C VAL A 6 1.57 -12.46 5.26
N GLY A 7 0.60 -13.32 4.95
CA GLY A 7 -0.43 -13.06 3.96
C GLY A 7 -0.01 -13.43 2.53
N ALA A 8 0.89 -14.40 2.39
CA ALA A 8 1.49 -14.82 1.12
C ALA A 8 0.48 -15.21 0.03
N SER A 9 -0.69 -15.72 0.40
CA SER A 9 -1.76 -16.12 -0.53
C SER A 9 -2.63 -14.96 -1.03
N GLY A 10 -2.49 -13.78 -0.43
CA GLY A 10 -3.21 -12.56 -0.84
C GLY A 10 -2.69 -11.98 -2.17
N ALA A 11 -3.39 -10.97 -2.70
CA ALA A 11 -2.98 -10.30 -3.92
C ALA A 11 -1.58 -9.68 -3.78
N VAL A 12 -1.33 -8.93 -2.70
CA VAL A 12 -0.04 -8.30 -2.41
C VAL A 12 1.05 -9.34 -2.13
N GLY A 13 0.75 -10.40 -1.34
CA GLY A 13 1.74 -11.45 -1.04
C GLY A 13 2.26 -12.15 -2.28
N ARG A 14 1.40 -12.40 -3.26
CA ARG A 14 1.80 -12.98 -4.55
C ARG A 14 2.63 -12.03 -5.41
N GLU A 15 2.35 -10.74 -5.37
CA GLU A 15 3.18 -9.75 -6.06
C GLU A 15 4.52 -9.57 -5.35
N LEU A 16 4.58 -9.61 -4.00
CA LEU A 16 5.84 -9.61 -3.26
C LEU A 16 6.76 -10.73 -3.69
N LEU A 17 6.25 -11.97 -3.84
CA LEU A 17 7.04 -13.10 -4.34
C LEU A 17 7.69 -12.79 -5.70
N LYS A 18 6.91 -12.27 -6.64
CA LYS A 18 7.39 -11.90 -7.98
C LYS A 18 8.45 -10.79 -7.93
N VAL A 19 8.18 -9.73 -7.16
CA VAL A 19 9.08 -8.58 -7.06
C VAL A 19 10.39 -8.95 -6.37
N LEU A 20 10.36 -9.75 -5.31
CA LEU A 20 11.57 -10.24 -4.65
C LEU A 20 12.44 -11.08 -5.59
N GLU A 21 11.81 -11.90 -6.44
CA GLU A 21 12.52 -12.69 -7.46
C GLU A 21 13.09 -11.79 -8.56
N GLN A 22 12.28 -10.90 -9.15
CA GLN A 22 12.70 -9.97 -10.21
C GLN A 22 13.84 -9.05 -9.80
N ARG A 23 13.85 -8.64 -8.53
CA ARG A 23 14.87 -7.75 -7.97
C ARG A 23 16.09 -8.49 -7.41
N ASN A 24 16.16 -9.81 -7.53
CA ASN A 24 17.20 -10.62 -6.94
C ASN A 24 17.42 -10.29 -5.45
N PHE A 25 16.31 -10.03 -4.72
CA PHE A 25 16.40 -9.70 -3.30
C PHE A 25 17.16 -10.82 -2.54
N PRO A 26 18.06 -10.52 -1.59
CA PRO A 26 18.95 -11.49 -0.97
C PRO A 26 18.22 -12.40 0.05
N ALA A 27 17.15 -13.06 -0.38
CA ALA A 27 16.41 -14.06 0.40
C ALA A 27 17.03 -15.45 0.17
N ASP A 28 17.90 -15.87 1.08
CA ASP A 28 18.52 -17.21 1.06
C ASP A 28 17.53 -18.27 1.54
N GLU A 29 16.72 -17.91 2.53
CA GLU A 29 15.60 -18.69 3.05
C GLU A 29 14.31 -17.86 3.00
N LEU A 30 13.22 -18.43 2.48
CA LEU A 30 11.91 -17.79 2.41
C LEU A 30 10.88 -18.61 3.16
N LEU A 31 10.17 -17.98 4.08
CA LEU A 31 9.05 -18.53 4.81
C LEU A 31 7.75 -17.85 4.38
N LEU A 32 6.71 -18.64 4.12
CA LEU A 32 5.39 -18.12 3.78
C LEU A 32 4.39 -18.46 4.87
N PHE A 33 3.63 -17.46 5.31
CA PHE A 33 2.62 -17.62 6.35
C PHE A 33 1.24 -17.15 5.85
N GLY A 34 0.20 -17.81 6.36
CA GLY A 34 -1.17 -17.46 6.06
C GLY A 34 -2.16 -18.02 7.07
N SER A 35 -3.45 -17.76 6.87
CA SER A 35 -4.53 -18.31 7.67
C SER A 35 -4.73 -19.81 7.40
N GLU A 36 -5.57 -20.47 8.20
CA GLU A 36 -5.97 -21.89 8.01
C GLU A 36 -6.45 -22.18 6.58
N ARG A 37 -7.18 -21.22 5.94
CA ARG A 37 -7.67 -21.37 4.56
C ARG A 37 -6.57 -21.45 3.51
N SER A 38 -5.38 -20.99 3.84
CA SER A 38 -4.24 -20.89 2.92
C SER A 38 -3.05 -21.76 3.32
N ALA A 39 -3.03 -22.27 4.55
CA ALA A 39 -2.02 -23.22 5.01
C ALA A 39 -2.00 -24.47 4.12
N GLY A 40 -0.79 -24.94 3.79
CA GLY A 40 -0.56 -26.05 2.87
C GLY A 40 -0.56 -25.69 1.38
N ARG A 41 -1.00 -24.49 0.98
CA ARG A 41 -0.81 -24.02 -0.40
C ARG A 41 0.68 -23.85 -0.69
N VAL A 42 1.04 -24.01 -1.98
CA VAL A 42 2.44 -23.94 -2.40
C VAL A 42 2.60 -22.88 -3.48
N TYR A 43 3.68 -22.10 -3.39
CA TYR A 43 4.00 -21.08 -4.38
C TYR A 43 5.43 -21.24 -4.89
N PRO A 44 5.67 -21.02 -6.19
CA PRO A 44 7.01 -21.07 -6.75
C PRO A 44 7.82 -19.82 -6.34
N PHE A 45 9.08 -20.02 -6.01
CA PHE A 45 10.05 -18.97 -5.81
C PHE A 45 11.44 -19.46 -6.18
N ARG A 46 12.10 -18.84 -7.14
CA ARG A 46 13.44 -19.20 -7.64
C ARG A 46 13.58 -20.70 -7.95
N GLY A 47 12.59 -21.25 -8.66
CA GLY A 47 12.58 -22.66 -9.05
C GLY A 47 12.28 -23.66 -7.93
N LYS A 48 12.05 -23.20 -6.67
CA LYS A 48 11.64 -24.03 -5.55
C LYS A 48 10.16 -23.85 -5.26
N GLN A 49 9.53 -24.90 -4.73
CA GLN A 49 8.15 -24.83 -4.25
C GLN A 49 8.15 -24.57 -2.74
N ILE A 50 7.57 -23.44 -2.33
CA ILE A 50 7.53 -23.01 -0.92
C ILE A 50 6.11 -23.17 -0.38
N GLY A 51 5.96 -23.98 0.67
CA GLY A 51 4.68 -24.20 1.33
C GLY A 51 4.30 -23.06 2.29
N VAL A 52 3.02 -22.70 2.28
CA VAL A 52 2.45 -21.74 3.24
C VAL A 52 2.22 -22.45 4.58
N ARG A 53 2.81 -21.90 5.65
CA ARG A 53 2.61 -22.33 7.02
C ARG A 53 1.41 -21.61 7.64
N LEU A 54 0.79 -22.22 8.62
CA LEU A 54 -0.19 -21.53 9.46
C LEU A 54 0.51 -20.43 10.28
N LEU A 55 0.00 -19.23 10.25
CA LEU A 55 0.45 -18.15 11.14
C LEU A 55 -0.06 -18.46 12.56
N ALA A 56 0.84 -18.60 13.53
CA ALA A 56 0.54 -18.93 14.91
C ALA A 56 1.50 -18.24 15.89
N HIS A 57 1.10 -18.14 17.15
CA HIS A 57 1.96 -17.63 18.23
C HIS A 57 2.96 -18.70 18.64
N ASN A 58 4.07 -18.77 17.93
CA ASN A 58 5.16 -19.72 18.15
C ASN A 58 6.53 -19.06 17.87
N ASP A 59 7.57 -19.86 17.68
CA ASP A 59 8.93 -19.40 17.44
C ASP A 59 9.35 -19.50 15.95
N ASP A 60 8.42 -19.61 15.01
CA ASP A 60 8.72 -19.72 13.58
C ASP A 60 9.48 -18.49 13.01
N PHE A 61 9.38 -17.34 13.68
CA PHE A 61 10.11 -16.13 13.31
C PHE A 61 11.54 -16.05 13.88
N LYS A 62 11.99 -17.08 14.61
CA LYS A 62 13.38 -17.13 15.11
C LYS A 62 14.38 -17.15 13.94
N GLY A 63 15.29 -16.19 13.97
CA GLY A 63 16.31 -16.01 12.94
C GLY A 63 15.78 -15.40 11.64
N VAL A 64 14.53 -14.94 11.59
CA VAL A 64 14.02 -14.12 10.49
C VAL A 64 14.62 -12.72 10.59
N ASP A 65 15.22 -12.23 9.48
CA ASP A 65 15.78 -10.88 9.39
C ASP A 65 14.69 -9.86 9.08
N VAL A 66 13.84 -10.15 8.08
CA VAL A 66 12.76 -9.27 7.61
C VAL A 66 11.47 -10.05 7.40
N ALA A 67 10.36 -9.50 7.90
CA ALA A 67 9.01 -10.01 7.67
C ALA A 67 8.15 -8.97 6.95
N PHE A 68 7.74 -9.26 5.72
CA PHE A 68 6.75 -8.48 4.98
C PHE A 68 5.36 -8.94 5.39
N VAL A 69 4.54 -8.03 5.89
CA VAL A 69 3.20 -8.34 6.42
C VAL A 69 2.12 -7.65 5.61
N SER A 70 1.24 -8.45 5.01
CA SER A 70 0.08 -7.96 4.24
C SER A 70 -1.14 -8.87 4.48
N ALA A 71 -1.62 -8.89 5.71
CA ALA A 71 -2.70 -9.77 6.17
C ALA A 71 -3.88 -9.00 6.82
N GLY A 72 -3.87 -7.66 6.71
CA GLY A 72 -4.85 -6.76 7.30
C GLY A 72 -4.47 -6.29 8.71
N ALA A 73 -5.05 -5.16 9.13
CA ALA A 73 -4.66 -4.46 10.36
C ALA A 73 -4.87 -5.30 11.63
N GLY A 74 -5.93 -6.09 11.71
CA GLY A 74 -6.18 -6.99 12.85
C GLY A 74 -5.06 -8.00 13.03
N THR A 75 -4.70 -8.72 11.97
CA THR A 75 -3.60 -9.71 11.98
C THR A 75 -2.26 -9.04 12.27
N SER A 76 -2.00 -7.86 11.70
CA SER A 76 -0.75 -7.13 11.98
C SER A 76 -0.63 -6.78 13.46
N LYS A 77 -1.68 -6.26 14.09
CA LYS A 77 -1.70 -5.95 15.53
C LYS A 77 -1.53 -7.18 16.39
N GLU A 78 -2.26 -8.25 16.08
CA GLU A 78 -2.24 -9.51 16.83
C GLU A 78 -0.85 -10.17 16.81
N PHE A 79 -0.19 -10.20 15.66
CA PHE A 79 1.07 -10.94 15.48
C PHE A 79 2.34 -10.09 15.52
N ALA A 80 2.25 -8.77 15.70
CA ALA A 80 3.41 -7.87 15.68
C ALA A 80 4.49 -8.31 16.68
N GLU A 81 4.12 -8.57 17.94
CA GLU A 81 5.04 -9.03 18.97
C GLU A 81 5.64 -10.40 18.62
N THR A 82 4.81 -11.33 18.15
CA THR A 82 5.27 -12.67 17.73
C THR A 82 6.32 -12.58 16.63
N ILE A 83 6.14 -11.65 15.68
CA ILE A 83 7.07 -11.45 14.57
C ILE A 83 8.37 -10.80 15.05
N THR A 84 8.27 -9.77 15.89
CA THR A 84 9.43 -8.92 16.24
C THR A 84 10.21 -9.40 17.48
N LYS A 85 9.64 -10.22 18.36
CA LYS A 85 10.27 -10.66 19.63
C LYS A 85 11.63 -11.32 19.48
N HIS A 86 11.93 -11.92 18.33
CA HIS A 86 13.21 -12.55 18.02
C HIS A 86 14.15 -11.68 17.18
N GLY A 87 13.79 -10.40 16.98
CA GLY A 87 14.63 -9.42 16.31
C GLY A 87 14.33 -9.22 14.82
N ALA A 88 13.32 -9.88 14.26
CA ALA A 88 12.89 -9.61 12.89
C ALA A 88 12.42 -8.15 12.72
N LEU A 89 12.77 -7.53 11.59
CA LEU A 89 12.19 -6.25 11.18
C LEU A 89 10.88 -6.52 10.44
N MET A 90 9.77 -6.03 10.99
CA MET A 90 8.45 -6.13 10.37
C MET A 90 8.21 -4.94 9.44
N ILE A 91 7.93 -5.20 8.17
CA ILE A 91 7.46 -4.19 7.20
C ILE A 91 5.97 -4.44 7.00
N ASP A 92 5.13 -3.56 7.57
CA ASP A 92 3.68 -3.72 7.60
C ASP A 92 2.98 -2.91 6.51
N ASN A 93 2.29 -3.61 5.62
CA ASN A 93 1.51 -2.99 4.55
C ASN A 93 0.07 -2.61 4.98
N SER A 94 -0.32 -2.94 6.21
CA SER A 94 -1.65 -2.60 6.72
C SER A 94 -1.71 -1.16 7.27
N SER A 95 -2.90 -0.73 7.69
CA SER A 95 -3.06 0.56 8.37
C SER A 95 -2.84 0.48 9.88
N ALA A 96 -2.38 -0.66 10.42
CA ALA A 96 -2.35 -0.93 11.85
C ALA A 96 -1.52 0.06 12.66
N PHE A 97 -0.36 0.45 12.13
CA PHE A 97 0.68 1.19 12.84
C PHE A 97 1.06 2.52 12.19
N ARG A 98 0.43 2.88 11.07
CA ARG A 98 0.83 4.04 10.27
C ARG A 98 0.88 5.35 11.06
N MET A 99 -0.04 5.53 12.00
CA MET A 99 -0.15 6.76 12.78
C MET A 99 0.42 6.65 14.20
N ASP A 100 1.00 5.50 14.57
CA ASP A 100 1.70 5.33 15.85
C ASP A 100 2.98 6.19 15.84
N GLU A 101 3.22 6.96 16.89
CA GLU A 101 4.37 7.89 16.97
C GLU A 101 5.72 7.18 16.97
N ASP A 102 5.76 5.96 17.55
CA ASP A 102 6.94 5.12 17.68
C ASP A 102 7.11 4.12 16.51
N VAL A 103 6.35 4.31 15.42
CA VAL A 103 6.48 3.53 14.18
C VAL A 103 6.70 4.48 13.00
N PRO A 104 7.84 4.39 12.31
CA PRO A 104 8.07 5.20 11.11
C PRO A 104 7.15 4.77 9.98
N LEU A 105 6.60 5.77 9.28
CA LEU A 105 5.80 5.63 8.08
C LEU A 105 6.65 6.05 6.89
N VAL A 106 7.10 5.08 6.05
CA VAL A 106 8.21 5.31 5.14
C VAL A 106 7.83 5.16 3.68
N VAL A 107 8.22 6.16 2.90
CA VAL A 107 8.35 6.10 1.44
C VAL A 107 9.82 6.32 1.11
N PRO A 108 10.56 5.30 0.62
CA PRO A 108 12.02 5.37 0.47
C PRO A 108 12.52 6.54 -0.39
N GLU A 109 11.70 7.02 -1.32
CA GLU A 109 12.02 8.16 -2.19
C GLU A 109 11.81 9.53 -1.51
N VAL A 110 11.18 9.54 -0.32
CA VAL A 110 10.79 10.78 0.39
C VAL A 110 11.51 10.92 1.72
N ASN A 111 11.40 9.92 2.59
CA ASN A 111 11.90 9.93 3.96
C ASN A 111 12.61 8.63 4.36
N PRO A 112 13.61 8.15 3.61
CA PRO A 112 14.29 6.88 3.89
C PRO A 112 14.97 6.85 5.26
N GLU A 113 15.41 7.99 5.78
CA GLU A 113 16.09 8.12 7.06
C GLU A 113 15.21 7.71 8.24
N ASP A 114 13.89 7.91 8.13
CA ASP A 114 12.94 7.51 9.19
C ASP A 114 12.99 6.00 9.45
N ALA A 115 13.31 5.20 8.44
CA ALA A 115 13.45 3.75 8.57
C ALA A 115 14.56 3.33 9.55
N LEU A 116 15.55 4.19 9.78
CA LEU A 116 16.64 3.94 10.71
C LEU A 116 16.21 4.02 12.18
N ASN A 117 15.09 4.67 12.45
CA ASN A 117 14.52 4.82 13.79
C ASN A 117 13.20 4.04 13.93
N ALA A 118 13.30 2.73 14.06
CA ALA A 118 12.16 1.82 14.25
C ALA A 118 12.25 1.09 15.61
N PRO A 119 11.97 1.78 16.73
CA PRO A 119 12.18 1.23 18.08
C PRO A 119 11.36 -0.02 18.35
N ARG A 120 10.19 -0.17 17.73
CA ARG A 120 9.36 -1.38 17.79
C ARG A 120 9.76 -2.45 16.77
N ARG A 121 10.83 -2.22 15.99
CA ARG A 121 11.20 -3.06 14.84
C ARG A 121 10.05 -3.23 13.84
N ILE A 122 9.23 -2.20 13.71
CA ILE A 122 8.12 -2.11 12.75
C ILE A 122 8.33 -0.88 11.89
N ILE A 123 8.26 -1.04 10.58
CA ILE A 123 8.17 0.03 9.59
C ILE A 123 6.79 -0.10 8.94
N ALA A 124 6.01 0.97 8.95
CA ALA A 124 4.72 1.00 8.28
C ALA A 124 4.89 1.45 6.82
N ASN A 125 4.26 0.72 5.91
CA ASN A 125 4.12 1.10 4.51
C ASN A 125 2.83 1.92 4.35
N PRO A 126 2.87 3.08 3.71
CA PRO A 126 1.72 3.97 3.62
C PRO A 126 0.57 3.44 2.77
N ASN A 127 -0.50 4.21 2.74
CA ASN A 127 -1.63 4.00 1.84
C ASN A 127 -1.18 4.10 0.37
N CYS A 128 -1.77 3.29 -0.50
CA CYS A 128 -1.37 3.18 -1.90
C CYS A 128 -1.48 4.48 -2.69
N THR A 129 -2.49 5.31 -2.41
CA THR A 129 -2.62 6.63 -3.04
C THR A 129 -1.68 7.65 -2.39
N THR A 130 -1.46 7.60 -1.08
CA THR A 130 -0.49 8.48 -0.43
C THR A 130 0.93 8.30 -0.99
N ILE A 131 1.38 7.05 -1.20
CA ILE A 131 2.76 6.77 -1.68
C ILE A 131 3.05 7.51 -2.99
N GLN A 132 2.23 7.32 -4.01
CA GLN A 132 2.47 7.92 -5.33
C GLN A 132 2.35 9.44 -5.31
N MET A 133 1.41 9.98 -4.49
CA MET A 133 1.25 11.42 -4.32
C MET A 133 2.48 12.07 -3.69
N VAL A 134 2.96 11.56 -2.55
CA VAL A 134 4.08 12.19 -1.82
C VAL A 134 5.39 12.14 -2.59
N VAL A 135 5.59 11.14 -3.46
CA VAL A 135 6.77 11.09 -4.35
C VAL A 135 6.74 12.28 -5.33
N ALA A 136 5.58 12.57 -5.92
CA ALA A 136 5.43 13.73 -6.80
C ALA A 136 5.55 15.05 -6.01
N LEU A 137 4.90 15.15 -4.84
CA LEU A 137 4.97 16.33 -4.00
C LEU A 137 6.41 16.63 -3.55
N ASN A 138 7.18 15.62 -3.15
CA ASN A 138 8.56 15.78 -2.71
C ASN A 138 9.48 16.37 -3.79
N ALA A 139 9.23 16.06 -5.06
CA ALA A 139 9.96 16.68 -6.16
C ALA A 139 9.71 18.19 -6.25
N LEU A 140 8.46 18.61 -6.06
CA LEU A 140 8.08 20.03 -6.09
C LEU A 140 8.45 20.77 -4.81
N GLU A 141 8.35 20.12 -3.65
CA GLU A 141 8.73 20.68 -2.35
C GLU A 141 10.19 21.15 -2.31
N LYS A 142 11.08 20.44 -3.02
CA LYS A 142 12.49 20.83 -3.20
C LYS A 142 12.68 22.15 -3.97
N LEU A 143 11.70 22.55 -4.76
CA LEU A 143 11.72 23.80 -5.53
C LEU A 143 11.09 24.95 -4.74
N SER A 144 9.97 24.70 -4.09
CA SER A 144 9.21 25.65 -3.29
C SER A 144 8.28 24.94 -2.35
N HIS A 145 8.22 25.43 -1.12
CA HIS A 145 7.34 24.86 -0.08
C HIS A 145 5.89 24.78 -0.55
N ILE A 146 5.28 23.60 -0.37
CA ILE A 146 3.88 23.33 -0.74
C ILE A 146 2.98 23.71 0.45
N ARG A 147 2.08 24.66 0.22
CA ARG A 147 1.12 25.11 1.24
C ARG A 147 -0.15 24.27 1.26
N ARG A 148 -0.62 23.89 0.07
CA ARG A 148 -1.91 23.20 -0.10
C ARG A 148 -1.90 22.24 -1.27
N VAL A 149 -2.61 21.13 -1.08
CA VAL A 149 -2.83 20.09 -2.10
C VAL A 149 -4.33 19.80 -2.20
N HIS A 150 -4.86 19.80 -3.42
CA HIS A 150 -6.13 19.17 -3.75
C HIS A 150 -5.88 17.99 -4.67
N VAL A 151 -6.39 16.83 -4.33
CA VAL A 151 -6.17 15.61 -5.11
C VAL A 151 -7.48 14.88 -5.37
N ALA A 152 -7.69 14.48 -6.62
CA ALA A 152 -8.71 13.51 -6.99
C ALA A 152 -8.01 12.21 -7.41
N THR A 153 -8.41 11.09 -6.79
CA THR A 153 -7.84 9.79 -7.13
C THR A 153 -8.77 8.98 -8.03
N TYR A 154 -8.17 8.14 -8.88
CA TYR A 154 -8.86 7.17 -9.72
C TYR A 154 -8.34 5.78 -9.32
N GLN A 155 -9.02 5.14 -8.34
CA GLN A 155 -8.52 3.94 -7.68
C GLN A 155 -9.10 2.66 -8.28
N SER A 156 -8.22 1.78 -8.70
CA SER A 156 -8.57 0.48 -9.30
C SER A 156 -9.19 -0.50 -8.29
N ALA A 157 -9.86 -1.53 -8.80
CA ALA A 157 -10.47 -2.61 -8.03
C ALA A 157 -9.45 -3.39 -7.17
N SER A 158 -8.16 -3.46 -7.59
CA SER A 158 -7.12 -4.17 -6.86
C SER A 158 -6.87 -3.62 -5.44
N GLY A 159 -7.17 -2.35 -5.17
CA GLY A 159 -7.13 -1.78 -3.83
C GLY A 159 -8.10 -2.44 -2.84
N ALA A 160 -9.20 -3.04 -3.34
CA ALA A 160 -10.11 -3.87 -2.55
C ALA A 160 -9.68 -5.35 -2.48
N GLY A 161 -8.47 -5.68 -2.97
CA GLY A 161 -7.90 -7.01 -2.95
C GLY A 161 -8.44 -7.94 -4.05
N ALA A 162 -8.12 -9.24 -3.93
CA ALA A 162 -8.51 -10.23 -4.93
C ALA A 162 -10.03 -10.33 -5.12
N GLN A 163 -10.81 -10.14 -4.06
CA GLN A 163 -12.28 -10.16 -4.13
C GLN A 163 -12.83 -8.99 -4.95
N GLY A 164 -12.27 -7.77 -4.78
CA GLY A 164 -12.70 -6.62 -5.57
C GLY A 164 -12.40 -6.78 -7.06
N MET A 165 -11.26 -7.37 -7.41
CA MET A 165 -10.94 -7.68 -8.80
C MET A 165 -11.88 -8.72 -9.38
N ALA A 166 -12.15 -9.81 -8.65
CA ALA A 166 -13.06 -10.86 -9.09
C ALA A 166 -14.49 -10.32 -9.29
N GLU A 167 -14.99 -9.51 -8.34
CA GLU A 167 -16.32 -8.89 -8.45
C GLU A 167 -16.42 -8.00 -9.70
N LEU A 168 -15.40 -7.19 -10.01
CA LEU A 168 -15.41 -6.36 -11.23
C LEU A 168 -15.46 -7.22 -12.50
N GLU A 169 -14.68 -8.30 -12.57
CA GLU A 169 -14.72 -9.26 -13.69
C GLU A 169 -16.10 -9.91 -13.84
N GLU A 170 -16.69 -10.37 -12.74
CA GLU A 170 -18.02 -10.98 -12.70
C GLU A 170 -19.11 -10.01 -13.11
N GLN A 171 -19.04 -8.74 -12.66
CA GLN A 171 -19.97 -7.69 -13.06
C GLN A 171 -19.93 -7.43 -14.57
N HIS A 172 -18.71 -7.32 -15.16
CA HIS A 172 -18.58 -7.17 -16.60
C HIS A 172 -19.12 -8.38 -17.36
N ALA A 173 -18.86 -9.60 -16.89
CA ALA A 173 -19.33 -10.82 -17.53
C ALA A 173 -20.86 -10.96 -17.46
N ALA A 174 -21.50 -10.54 -16.36
CA ALA A 174 -22.96 -10.53 -16.21
C ALA A 174 -23.61 -9.52 -17.16
N LEU A 175 -23.12 -8.29 -17.18
CA LEU A 175 -23.65 -7.21 -18.04
C LEU A 175 -23.48 -7.53 -19.54
N ALA A 176 -22.37 -8.14 -19.94
CA ALA A 176 -22.14 -8.56 -21.31
C ALA A 176 -23.14 -9.63 -21.80
N LYS A 177 -23.75 -10.36 -20.88
CA LYS A 177 -24.80 -11.37 -21.14
C LYS A 177 -26.23 -10.82 -20.97
N GLY A 178 -26.39 -9.53 -20.71
CA GLY A 178 -27.68 -8.91 -20.42
C GLY A 178 -28.27 -9.26 -19.04
N GLY A 179 -27.44 -9.80 -18.13
CA GLY A 179 -27.80 -10.12 -16.75
C GLY A 179 -27.55 -8.96 -15.78
N GLU A 180 -27.99 -9.15 -14.52
CA GLU A 180 -27.75 -8.20 -13.46
C GLU A 180 -26.41 -8.47 -12.75
N PRO A 181 -25.57 -7.43 -12.50
CA PRO A 181 -24.32 -7.58 -11.81
C PRO A 181 -24.52 -7.75 -10.30
N ARG A 182 -23.80 -8.68 -9.70
CA ARG A 182 -23.77 -8.86 -8.24
C ARG A 182 -22.90 -7.78 -7.59
N VAL A 183 -23.36 -7.21 -6.48
CA VAL A 183 -22.64 -6.19 -5.70
C VAL A 183 -22.48 -6.72 -4.27
N GLU A 184 -21.22 -6.99 -3.86
CA GLU A 184 -20.91 -7.53 -2.52
C GLU A 184 -19.73 -6.85 -1.85
N LYS A 185 -18.66 -6.63 -2.61
CA LYS A 185 -17.41 -6.05 -2.09
C LYS A 185 -17.42 -4.53 -2.14
N PHE A 186 -17.99 -3.96 -3.18
CA PHE A 186 -18.15 -2.52 -3.34
C PHE A 186 -19.49 -2.05 -2.80
N ALA A 187 -19.61 -0.76 -2.48
CA ALA A 187 -20.87 -0.18 -2.02
C ALA A 187 -21.96 -0.15 -3.12
N TYR A 188 -21.53 -0.13 -4.38
CA TYR A 188 -22.38 -0.06 -5.57
C TYR A 188 -21.76 -0.87 -6.70
N GLN A 189 -22.52 -1.12 -7.77
CA GLN A 189 -21.98 -1.65 -9.01
C GLN A 189 -20.79 -0.79 -9.47
N LEU A 190 -19.64 -1.43 -9.73
CA LEU A 190 -18.44 -0.74 -10.20
C LEU A 190 -18.32 -0.77 -11.71
N ALA A 191 -18.70 -1.87 -12.38
CA ALA A 191 -18.65 -1.96 -13.84
C ALA A 191 -19.49 -0.82 -14.47
N TYR A 192 -18.86 -0.04 -15.37
CA TYR A 192 -19.42 1.15 -16.03
C TYR A 192 -19.84 2.27 -15.07
N ASN A 193 -19.23 2.36 -13.89
CA ASN A 193 -19.59 3.36 -12.88
C ASN A 193 -18.34 3.96 -12.20
N LEU A 194 -18.53 5.10 -11.52
CA LEU A 194 -17.57 5.74 -10.65
C LEU A 194 -18.18 5.80 -9.24
N ILE A 195 -17.41 5.39 -8.22
CA ILE A 195 -17.89 5.37 -6.84
C ILE A 195 -17.01 6.31 -6.00
N PRO A 196 -17.43 7.56 -5.73
CA PRO A 196 -16.71 8.49 -4.86
C PRO A 196 -16.97 8.19 -3.38
N HIS A 197 -16.84 6.93 -3.01
CA HIS A 197 -17.09 6.41 -1.66
C HIS A 197 -16.18 5.21 -1.44
N ILE A 198 -14.96 5.47 -0.97
CA ILE A 198 -13.99 4.44 -0.63
C ILE A 198 -13.80 4.44 0.88
N ASP A 199 -14.03 3.28 1.54
CA ASP A 199 -14.03 3.15 3.00
C ASP A 199 -15.27 3.85 3.63
N VAL A 200 -15.35 3.95 4.94
CA VAL A 200 -16.48 4.55 5.67
C VAL A 200 -16.27 6.04 5.87
N PHE A 201 -17.38 6.80 5.95
CA PHE A 201 -17.36 8.22 6.29
C PHE A 201 -16.95 8.43 7.74
N THR A 202 -16.27 9.52 7.99
CA THR A 202 -15.90 10.05 9.31
C THR A 202 -16.84 11.21 9.69
N ASP A 203 -16.71 11.73 10.90
CA ASP A 203 -17.60 12.77 11.44
C ASP A 203 -17.51 14.13 10.69
N ASN A 204 -16.48 14.30 9.85
CA ASN A 204 -16.27 15.50 9.03
C ASN A 204 -16.69 15.31 7.56
N ASP A 205 -17.49 14.29 7.26
CA ASP A 205 -17.98 13.93 5.92
C ASP A 205 -16.91 13.50 4.90
N TYR A 206 -15.64 13.42 5.30
CA TYR A 206 -14.60 12.74 4.53
C TYR A 206 -14.64 11.23 4.80
N THR A 207 -14.22 10.43 3.82
CA THR A 207 -14.01 9.00 4.05
C THR A 207 -12.69 8.74 4.79
N LYS A 208 -12.57 7.58 5.44
CA LYS A 208 -11.29 7.17 6.04
C LYS A 208 -10.16 7.09 5.02
N GLU A 209 -10.46 6.73 3.76
CA GLU A 209 -9.46 6.71 2.69
C GLU A 209 -8.89 8.10 2.43
N GLU A 210 -9.73 9.11 2.36
CA GLU A 210 -9.34 10.51 2.19
C GLU A 210 -8.56 11.04 3.39
N MET A 211 -8.99 10.69 4.60
CA MET A 211 -8.28 11.07 5.82
C MET A 211 -6.90 10.41 5.97
N LYS A 212 -6.70 9.21 5.41
CA LYS A 212 -5.35 8.61 5.31
C LYS A 212 -4.42 9.50 4.50
N MET A 213 -4.87 9.98 3.33
CA MET A 213 -4.06 10.89 2.51
C MET A 213 -3.68 12.15 3.27
N TYR A 214 -4.60 12.73 4.04
CA TYR A 214 -4.33 13.91 4.86
C TYR A 214 -3.28 13.65 5.95
N HIS A 215 -3.49 12.62 6.77
CA HIS A 215 -2.62 12.36 7.93
C HIS A 215 -1.27 11.78 7.53
N GLU A 216 -1.27 10.81 6.61
CA GLU A 216 -0.06 10.12 6.19
C GLU A 216 0.89 11.05 5.43
N THR A 217 0.38 11.93 4.54
CA THR A 217 1.20 12.93 3.85
C THR A 217 1.96 13.82 4.82
N ARG A 218 1.29 14.33 5.84
CA ARG A 218 1.89 15.20 6.86
C ARG A 218 2.98 14.47 7.65
N LYS A 219 2.74 13.21 8.02
CA LYS A 219 3.71 12.39 8.73
C LYS A 219 4.93 12.08 7.87
N ILE A 220 4.75 11.66 6.62
CA ILE A 220 5.83 11.28 5.70
C ILE A 220 6.69 12.49 5.31
N MET A 221 6.05 13.62 5.01
CA MET A 221 6.74 14.83 4.55
C MET A 221 7.22 15.73 5.70
N HIS A 222 6.97 15.35 6.96
CA HIS A 222 7.29 16.16 8.15
C HIS A 222 6.81 17.61 8.02
N SER A 223 5.61 17.81 7.49
CA SER A 223 5.06 19.10 7.12
C SER A 223 3.60 19.24 7.54
N ASP A 224 3.15 20.47 7.70
CA ASP A 224 1.75 20.82 8.01
C ASP A 224 0.92 21.13 6.77
N ILE A 225 1.35 20.67 5.59
CA ILE A 225 0.66 20.82 4.31
C ILE A 225 -0.84 20.56 4.47
N ALA A 226 -1.66 21.49 3.98
CA ALA A 226 -3.10 21.30 3.92
C ALA A 226 -3.46 20.38 2.74
N VAL A 227 -4.08 19.24 3.02
CA VAL A 227 -4.48 18.26 2.01
C VAL A 227 -6.00 18.09 2.01
N SER A 228 -6.61 18.19 0.83
CA SER A 228 -8.00 17.79 0.60
C SER A 228 -8.03 16.76 -0.52
N ALA A 229 -8.60 15.59 -0.24
CA ALA A 229 -8.66 14.47 -1.17
C ALA A 229 -10.10 14.11 -1.51
N THR A 230 -10.33 13.69 -2.76
CA THR A 230 -11.56 13.02 -3.20
C THR A 230 -11.18 11.67 -3.78
N CYS A 231 -11.53 10.60 -3.08
CA CYS A 231 -11.14 9.25 -3.47
C CYS A 231 -12.25 8.54 -4.25
N VAL A 232 -11.98 8.22 -5.53
CA VAL A 232 -12.96 7.63 -6.44
C VAL A 232 -12.53 6.23 -6.87
N ARG A 233 -13.38 5.22 -6.64
CA ARG A 233 -13.21 3.88 -7.21
C ARG A 233 -13.63 3.89 -8.67
N VAL A 234 -12.77 3.40 -9.55
CA VAL A 234 -13.00 3.34 -11.00
C VAL A 234 -12.97 1.89 -11.51
N PRO A 235 -13.65 1.57 -12.63
CA PRO A 235 -13.76 0.20 -13.15
C PRO A 235 -12.48 -0.23 -13.90
N VAL A 236 -11.34 -0.12 -13.25
CA VAL A 236 -10.03 -0.54 -13.71
C VAL A 236 -9.51 -1.63 -12.80
N MET A 237 -8.88 -2.65 -13.36
CA MET A 237 -8.43 -3.81 -12.59
C MET A 237 -7.29 -3.49 -11.65
N ARG A 238 -6.24 -2.78 -12.13
CA ARG A 238 -5.00 -2.51 -11.41
C ARG A 238 -4.48 -1.12 -11.71
N ALA A 239 -3.61 -0.63 -10.82
CA ALA A 239 -3.01 0.68 -10.80
C ALA A 239 -3.99 1.82 -10.45
N HIS A 240 -3.48 2.78 -9.72
CA HIS A 240 -4.21 4.01 -9.38
C HIS A 240 -3.62 5.17 -10.17
N SER A 241 -4.45 6.16 -10.44
CA SER A 241 -4.03 7.43 -11.03
C SER A 241 -4.53 8.57 -10.15
N GLU A 242 -3.91 9.74 -10.28
CA GLU A 242 -4.28 10.92 -9.50
C GLU A 242 -4.18 12.16 -10.35
N SER A 243 -5.12 13.08 -10.11
CA SER A 243 -5.03 14.47 -10.57
C SER A 243 -4.72 15.32 -9.35
N ILE A 244 -3.56 15.97 -9.35
CA ILE A 244 -3.06 16.70 -8.19
C ILE A 244 -2.90 18.17 -8.57
N TRP A 245 -3.51 19.05 -7.76
CA TRP A 245 -3.29 20.48 -7.81
C TRP A 245 -2.53 20.91 -6.57
N VAL A 246 -1.50 21.74 -6.73
CA VAL A 246 -0.66 22.22 -5.63
C VAL A 246 -0.59 23.73 -5.60
N GLU A 247 -0.56 24.31 -4.41
CA GLU A 247 -0.24 25.71 -4.16
C GLU A 247 1.12 25.78 -3.45
N THR A 248 2.05 26.50 -4.06
CA THR A 248 3.42 26.65 -3.54
C THR A 248 3.67 28.10 -3.11
N GLU A 249 4.66 28.32 -2.24
CA GLU A 249 5.01 29.68 -1.78
C GLU A 249 5.46 30.59 -2.89
N ARG A 250 6.32 30.09 -3.78
CA ARG A 250 6.65 30.81 -5.03
C ARG A 250 6.09 30.02 -6.23
N PRO A 251 5.72 30.70 -7.30
CA PRO A 251 5.35 30.02 -8.54
C PRO A 251 6.47 29.10 -9.04
N ILE A 252 6.08 27.93 -9.56
CA ILE A 252 6.96 26.97 -10.23
C ILE A 252 6.54 26.93 -11.69
N SER A 253 7.48 27.11 -12.62
CA SER A 253 7.18 27.00 -14.05
C SER A 253 6.98 25.53 -14.46
N PRO A 254 6.26 25.27 -15.58
CA PRO A 254 6.12 23.91 -16.11
C PRO A 254 7.47 23.26 -16.43
N GLU A 255 8.46 24.03 -16.83
CA GLU A 255 9.82 23.58 -17.16
C GLU A 255 10.52 23.10 -15.87
N GLU A 256 10.55 23.94 -14.81
CA GLU A 256 11.09 23.58 -13.50
C GLU A 256 10.45 22.30 -12.96
N ALA A 257 9.11 22.18 -13.07
CA ALA A 257 8.38 21.00 -12.60
C ALA A 257 8.79 19.74 -13.39
N ARG A 258 8.91 19.82 -14.73
CA ARG A 258 9.34 18.68 -15.55
C ARG A 258 10.76 18.22 -15.19
N ASP A 259 11.68 19.17 -15.01
CA ASP A 259 13.06 18.87 -14.63
C ASP A 259 13.12 18.22 -13.25
N ALA A 260 12.33 18.72 -12.29
CA ALA A 260 12.22 18.11 -10.97
C ALA A 260 11.70 16.67 -11.04
N PHE A 261 10.64 16.41 -11.81
CA PHE A 261 10.10 15.06 -11.99
C PHE A 261 11.07 14.13 -12.73
N ALA A 262 11.81 14.64 -13.72
CA ALA A 262 12.81 13.85 -14.43
C ALA A 262 13.97 13.40 -13.52
N SER A 263 14.24 14.14 -12.46
CA SER A 263 15.30 13.82 -11.48
C SER A 263 14.88 12.80 -10.43
N VAL A 264 13.58 12.47 -10.33
CA VAL A 264 13.08 11.51 -9.33
C VAL A 264 13.49 10.10 -9.72
N SER A 265 14.30 9.48 -8.87
CA SER A 265 14.56 8.04 -8.95
C SER A 265 13.34 7.30 -8.43
N TYR A 266 12.43 6.94 -9.32
CA TYR A 266 11.19 6.29 -8.94
C TYR A 266 11.08 4.90 -9.57
N THR A 267 10.98 3.91 -8.71
CA THR A 267 10.86 2.52 -9.14
C THR A 267 9.50 2.18 -9.74
N HIS A 268 8.51 3.08 -9.66
CA HIS A 268 7.12 2.87 -10.09
C HIS A 268 6.69 3.73 -11.28
N LEU A 269 7.45 4.78 -11.66
CA LEU A 269 7.12 5.62 -12.82
C LEU A 269 7.48 4.99 -14.17
N ARG A 270 7.96 3.74 -14.17
CA ARG A 270 8.15 2.95 -15.38
C ARG A 270 7.07 1.88 -15.45
N ALA A 271 5.83 2.30 -15.59
CA ALA A 271 4.76 1.46 -16.09
C ALA A 271 4.62 1.67 -17.60
#